data_2a25a0c6f952008523a27a720715711c
#
_entry.id   2a25a0c6f952008523a27a720715711c
#
_cell.length_a   1.000
_cell.length_b   1.000
_cell.length_c   1.000
_cell.angle_alpha   90.00
_cell.angle_beta   90.00
_cell.angle_gamma   90.00
#
_symmetry.space_group_name_H-M   'P 1'
#
loop_
_entity.id
_entity.type
_entity.pdbx_description
1 polymer ?
#
loop_
_entity_poly.entity_id
_entity_poly.type
_entity_poly.pdbx_seq_one_letter_code
_entity_poly.pdbx_strand_id
1 'polypeptide(L)'
;MKEINAQELNENPFKLIGDDWMLITAEKDGKVNTMTASWGGLGVIWGRNAATVYIRLSRYTKEFIDTSDHFSICVMPSSYKKDLAYCGKVSGRDEDKIAKCGFTVEHENGVPYFAESRLVMTCKKMFSQELSAAGFIDKSIIDANYSNKDWHVMYIGEIEKVLVD
;
A
#
# COMPACT_ATOMS: atom_id res chain seq x y z
N MET A 1 -9.17 16.06 -6.89
CA MET A 1 -9.71 15.13 -5.86
C MET A 1 -10.34 15.94 -4.72
N LYS A 2 -11.37 15.40 -4.06
CA LYS A 2 -12.07 15.99 -2.91
C LYS A 2 -11.72 15.23 -1.64
N GLU A 3 -11.45 15.95 -0.52
CA GLU A 3 -11.27 15.33 0.78
C GLU A 3 -12.63 14.93 1.39
N ILE A 4 -12.72 13.71 1.93
CA ILE A 4 -13.87 13.20 2.68
C ILE A 4 -13.42 12.61 4.02
N ASN A 5 -14.37 12.43 4.95
CA ASN A 5 -14.07 11.68 6.17
C ASN A 5 -13.92 10.19 5.83
N ALA A 6 -12.99 9.49 6.47
CA ALA A 6 -12.81 8.06 6.28
C ALA A 6 -14.08 7.23 6.55
N GLN A 7 -14.96 7.70 7.43
CA GLN A 7 -16.24 7.04 7.73
C GLN A 7 -17.30 7.23 6.63
N GLU A 8 -17.07 8.18 5.71
CA GLU A 8 -17.94 8.41 4.53
C GLU A 8 -17.53 7.55 3.34
N LEU A 9 -16.42 6.80 3.46
CA LEU A 9 -15.93 5.93 2.40
C LEU A 9 -16.91 4.79 2.16
N ASN A 10 -17.59 4.82 1.01
CA ASN A 10 -18.58 3.81 0.62
C ASN A 10 -17.94 2.80 -0.37
N GLU A 11 -16.98 2.03 0.12
CA GLU A 11 -16.26 1.02 -0.64
C GLU A 11 -16.39 -0.35 0.03
N ASN A 12 -16.48 -1.40 -0.76
CA ASN A 12 -16.33 -2.76 -0.24
C ASN A 12 -14.82 -3.06 -0.10
N PRO A 13 -14.27 -3.19 1.11
CA PRO A 13 -12.83 -3.37 1.30
C PRO A 13 -12.29 -4.68 0.70
N PHE A 14 -13.10 -5.73 0.62
CA PHE A 14 -12.69 -6.99 0.01
C PHE A 14 -12.48 -6.83 -1.49
N LYS A 15 -13.42 -6.14 -2.16
CA LYS A 15 -13.30 -5.82 -3.58
C LYS A 15 -12.15 -4.83 -3.84
N LEU A 16 -12.11 -3.75 -3.07
CA LEU A 16 -11.10 -2.70 -3.18
C LEU A 16 -9.68 -3.26 -3.10
N ILE A 17 -9.43 -4.14 -2.13
CA ILE A 17 -8.11 -4.70 -1.86
C ILE A 17 -7.85 -5.92 -2.75
N GLY A 18 -8.77 -6.89 -2.78
CA GLY A 18 -8.58 -8.19 -3.42
C GLY A 18 -8.70 -8.14 -4.94
N ASP A 19 -9.66 -7.37 -5.47
CA ASP A 19 -9.96 -7.35 -6.89
C ASP A 19 -9.39 -6.11 -7.59
N ASP A 20 -9.61 -4.91 -7.04
CA ASP A 20 -9.16 -3.67 -7.68
C ASP A 20 -7.64 -3.49 -7.50
N TRP A 21 -7.08 -3.94 -6.38
CA TRP A 21 -5.70 -3.80 -5.92
C TRP A 21 -5.35 -2.36 -5.53
N MET A 22 -4.25 -2.23 -4.84
CA MET A 22 -3.76 -0.95 -4.32
C MET A 22 -2.30 -0.74 -4.72
N LEU A 23 -1.92 0.51 -4.93
CA LEU A 23 -0.52 0.92 -4.91
C LEU A 23 -0.17 1.43 -3.51
N ILE A 24 0.83 0.83 -2.89
CA ILE A 24 1.43 1.32 -1.64
C ILE A 24 2.63 2.15 -2.01
N THR A 25 2.61 3.43 -1.64
CA THR A 25 3.59 4.42 -2.10
C THR A 25 4.23 5.13 -0.92
N ALA A 26 5.52 5.31 -0.97
CA ALA A 26 6.28 6.07 0.03
C ALA A 26 7.46 6.79 -0.63
N GLU A 27 8.00 7.79 0.08
CA GLU A 27 9.16 8.57 -0.33
C GLU A 27 10.33 8.39 0.63
N LYS A 28 11.53 8.37 0.07
CA LYS A 28 12.80 8.34 0.78
C LYS A 28 13.81 9.18 0.02
N ASP A 29 14.44 10.13 0.71
CA ASP A 29 15.50 10.98 0.16
C ASP A 29 15.11 11.66 -1.18
N GLY A 30 13.87 12.13 -1.29
CA GLY A 30 13.32 12.78 -2.48
C GLY A 30 12.98 11.82 -3.64
N LYS A 31 13.10 10.52 -3.43
CA LYS A 31 12.70 9.49 -4.40
C LYS A 31 11.39 8.83 -3.96
N VAL A 32 10.43 8.74 -4.86
CA VAL A 32 9.17 8.02 -4.64
C VAL A 32 9.28 6.61 -5.21
N ASN A 33 8.77 5.64 -4.49
CA ASN A 33 8.60 4.28 -4.99
C ASN A 33 7.24 3.72 -4.59
N THR A 34 6.75 2.77 -5.38
CA THR A 34 5.45 2.15 -5.18
C THR A 34 5.51 0.64 -5.43
N MET A 35 4.52 -0.07 -4.95
CA MET A 35 4.28 -1.48 -5.26
C MET A 35 2.79 -1.80 -5.24
N THR A 36 2.39 -2.75 -6.04
CA THR A 36 1.03 -3.26 -6.01
C THR A 36 0.85 -4.25 -4.86
N ALA A 37 -0.27 -4.10 -4.14
CA ALA A 37 -0.71 -5.00 -3.10
C ALA A 37 -2.18 -5.39 -3.31
N SER A 38 -2.49 -6.65 -2.99
CA SER A 38 -3.85 -7.21 -2.98
C SER A 38 -4.21 -7.83 -1.63
N TRP A 39 -3.40 -7.59 -0.62
CA TRP A 39 -3.62 -8.00 0.77
C TRP A 39 -3.58 -6.79 1.67
N GLY A 40 -4.50 -6.74 2.63
CA GLY A 40 -4.60 -5.62 3.55
C GLY A 40 -5.91 -5.63 4.30
N GLY A 41 -6.20 -4.53 4.97
CA GLY A 41 -7.45 -4.32 5.70
C GLY A 41 -7.70 -2.85 5.97
N LEU A 42 -8.96 -2.50 6.07
CA LEU A 42 -9.43 -1.19 6.54
C LEU A 42 -10.34 -1.41 7.75
N GLY A 43 -10.18 -0.60 8.77
CA GLY A 43 -10.99 -0.75 9.97
C GLY A 43 -10.63 0.25 11.06
N VAL A 44 -10.89 -0.12 12.30
CA VAL A 44 -10.62 0.70 13.48
C VAL A 44 -9.75 -0.07 14.45
N ILE A 45 -8.66 0.54 14.89
CA ILE A 45 -7.80 0.02 15.97
C ILE A 45 -7.34 1.20 16.84
N TRP A 46 -7.24 1.00 18.14
CA TRP A 46 -6.89 2.05 19.11
C TRP A 46 -7.76 3.31 19.01
N GLY A 47 -9.05 3.14 18.61
CA GLY A 47 -9.97 4.25 18.41
C GLY A 47 -9.68 5.12 17.18
N ARG A 48 -8.86 4.65 16.23
CA ARG A 48 -8.46 5.38 15.02
C ARG A 48 -8.87 4.63 13.77
N ASN A 49 -9.25 5.36 12.73
CA ASN A 49 -9.43 4.78 11.41
C ASN A 49 -8.06 4.35 10.88
N ALA A 50 -7.93 3.11 10.48
CA ALA A 50 -6.64 2.53 10.15
C ALA A 50 -6.67 1.65 8.90
N ALA A 51 -5.56 1.65 8.21
CA ALA A 51 -5.25 0.71 7.14
C ALA A 51 -4.12 -0.23 7.60
N THR A 52 -4.26 -1.51 7.26
CA THR A 52 -3.21 -2.51 7.46
C THR A 52 -2.70 -2.93 6.09
N VAL A 53 -1.39 -2.86 5.88
CA VAL A 53 -0.72 -3.29 4.65
C VAL A 53 0.36 -4.31 4.95
N TYR A 54 0.62 -5.21 3.99
CA TYR A 54 1.59 -6.29 4.11
C TYR A 54 2.63 -6.17 3.00
N ILE A 55 3.90 -6.03 3.38
CA ILE A 55 5.01 -5.81 2.43
C ILE A 55 6.07 -6.89 2.66
N ARG A 56 6.43 -7.64 1.61
CA ARG A 56 7.48 -8.66 1.68
C ARG A 56 8.84 -8.04 1.94
N LEU A 57 9.70 -8.76 2.65
CA LEU A 57 11.08 -8.35 2.96
C LEU A 57 11.87 -8.02 1.68
N SER A 58 11.61 -8.74 0.59
CA SER A 58 12.28 -8.55 -0.70
C SER A 58 11.83 -7.30 -1.48
N ARG A 59 10.69 -6.68 -1.13
CA ARG A 59 10.16 -5.54 -1.86
C ARG A 59 10.97 -4.27 -1.65
N TYR A 60 11.34 -3.60 -2.75
CA TYR A 60 12.08 -2.33 -2.69
C TYR A 60 11.31 -1.23 -1.94
N THR A 61 10.00 -1.17 -2.08
CA THR A 61 9.13 -0.21 -1.37
C THR A 61 9.27 -0.34 0.16
N LYS A 62 9.68 -1.51 0.67
CA LYS A 62 9.94 -1.70 2.11
C LYS A 62 11.00 -0.74 2.64
N GLU A 63 12.08 -0.52 1.90
CA GLU A 63 13.14 0.42 2.29
C GLU A 63 12.62 1.86 2.43
N PHE A 64 11.62 2.23 1.64
CA PHE A 64 10.97 3.54 1.69
C PHE A 64 10.04 3.66 2.89
N ILE A 65 9.17 2.68 3.09
CA ILE A 65 8.23 2.67 4.21
C ILE A 65 8.96 2.58 5.56
N ASP A 66 10.05 1.84 5.67
CA ASP A 66 10.79 1.70 6.92
C ASP A 66 11.35 3.05 7.40
N THR A 67 11.80 3.89 6.48
CA THR A 67 12.43 5.17 6.76
C THR A 67 11.47 6.36 6.78
N SER A 68 10.26 6.20 6.25
CA SER A 68 9.23 7.24 6.22
C SER A 68 8.26 7.09 7.38
N ASP A 69 7.78 8.18 7.96
CA ASP A 69 6.70 8.15 8.96
C ASP A 69 5.33 7.94 8.32
N HIS A 70 5.22 8.20 7.02
CA HIS A 70 3.95 8.15 6.28
C HIS A 70 4.08 7.30 5.02
N PHE A 71 2.96 6.81 4.55
CA PHE A 71 2.78 6.20 3.24
C PHE A 71 1.38 6.52 2.71
N SER A 72 1.17 6.33 1.42
CA SER A 72 -0.17 6.37 0.84
C SER A 72 -0.62 5.03 0.29
N ILE A 73 -1.93 4.87 0.22
CA ILE A 73 -2.62 3.81 -0.50
C ILE A 73 -3.37 4.49 -1.63
N CYS A 74 -3.00 4.17 -2.87
CA CYS A 74 -3.63 4.70 -4.07
C CYS A 74 -4.44 3.60 -4.76
N VAL A 75 -5.72 3.84 -5.00
CA VAL A 75 -6.59 2.96 -5.78
C VAL A 75 -6.83 3.59 -7.14
N MET A 76 -6.41 2.89 -8.18
CA MET A 76 -6.49 3.38 -9.55
C MET A 76 -7.83 3.02 -10.19
N PRO A 77 -8.28 3.77 -11.21
CA PRO A 77 -9.34 3.31 -12.09
C PRO A 77 -9.00 1.97 -12.74
N SER A 78 -10.01 1.17 -13.07
CA SER A 78 -9.84 -0.17 -13.65
C SER A 78 -9.04 -0.20 -14.96
N SER A 79 -9.01 0.92 -15.71
CA SER A 79 -8.19 1.09 -16.91
C SER A 79 -6.70 0.89 -16.67
N TYR A 80 -6.21 1.12 -15.44
CA TYR A 80 -4.79 0.97 -15.05
C TYR A 80 -4.42 -0.43 -14.56
N LYS A 81 -5.29 -1.44 -14.74
CA LYS A 81 -5.03 -2.79 -14.23
C LYS A 81 -3.72 -3.41 -14.75
N LYS A 82 -3.33 -3.09 -15.99
CA LYS A 82 -2.05 -3.53 -16.57
C LYS A 82 -0.85 -2.88 -15.89
N ASP A 83 -0.97 -1.59 -15.57
CA ASP A 83 0.08 -0.83 -14.89
C ASP A 83 0.25 -1.30 -13.44
N LEU A 84 -0.86 -1.62 -12.75
CA LEU A 84 -0.79 -2.25 -11.43
C LEU A 84 -0.09 -3.61 -11.49
N ALA A 85 -0.41 -4.45 -12.48
CA ALA A 85 0.26 -5.73 -12.66
C ALA A 85 1.78 -5.55 -12.91
N TYR A 86 2.14 -4.56 -13.71
CA TYR A 86 3.53 -4.18 -13.97
C TYR A 86 4.24 -3.71 -12.69
N CYS A 87 3.65 -2.77 -11.94
CA CYS A 87 4.18 -2.28 -10.66
C CYS A 87 4.33 -3.39 -9.60
N GLY A 88 3.49 -4.42 -9.67
CA GLY A 88 3.58 -5.60 -8.80
C GLY A 88 4.72 -6.54 -9.17
N LYS A 89 5.10 -6.62 -10.46
CA LYS A 89 6.09 -7.55 -10.99
C LYS A 89 7.51 -6.96 -11.02
N VAL A 90 7.65 -5.68 -11.39
CA VAL A 90 8.94 -5.03 -11.62
C VAL A 90 9.41 -4.31 -10.36
N SER A 91 10.71 -4.42 -10.06
CA SER A 91 11.32 -3.67 -8.95
C SER A 91 11.70 -2.26 -9.39
N GLY A 92 11.43 -1.28 -8.53
CA GLY A 92 11.93 0.10 -8.70
C GLY A 92 13.44 0.24 -8.53
N ARG A 93 14.17 -0.86 -8.19
CA ARG A 93 15.63 -0.92 -8.27
C ARG A 93 16.11 -1.04 -9.71
N ASP A 94 15.33 -1.71 -10.54
CA ASP A 94 15.75 -2.10 -11.90
C ASP A 94 15.23 -1.11 -12.95
N GLU A 95 14.01 -0.59 -12.74
CA GLU A 95 13.37 0.32 -13.69
C GLU A 95 12.59 1.43 -12.95
N ASP A 96 12.51 2.61 -13.56
CA ASP A 96 11.58 3.66 -13.14
C ASP A 96 10.16 3.30 -13.61
N LYS A 97 9.49 2.49 -12.82
CA LYS A 97 8.15 2.00 -13.13
C LYS A 97 7.07 3.07 -13.02
N ILE A 98 7.30 4.14 -12.23
CA ILE A 98 6.39 5.28 -12.11
C ILE A 98 6.35 6.03 -13.44
N ALA A 99 7.52 6.43 -13.95
CA ALA A 99 7.63 7.09 -15.25
C ALA A 99 7.12 6.19 -16.40
N LYS A 100 7.40 4.87 -16.34
CA LYS A 100 6.98 3.94 -17.39
C LYS A 100 5.46 3.73 -17.45
N CYS A 101 4.77 3.80 -16.30
CA CYS A 101 3.31 3.78 -16.23
C CYS A 101 2.68 5.16 -16.53
N GLY A 102 3.49 6.21 -16.67
CA GLY A 102 3.00 7.58 -16.89
C GLY A 102 2.29 8.17 -15.67
N PHE A 103 2.61 7.69 -14.47
CA PHE A 103 1.99 8.22 -13.25
C PHE A 103 2.60 9.56 -12.86
N THR A 104 1.72 10.49 -12.49
CA THR A 104 2.08 11.83 -12.00
C THR A 104 2.13 11.80 -10.47
N VAL A 105 3.31 12.06 -9.90
CA VAL A 105 3.47 12.14 -8.44
C VAL A 105 2.99 13.49 -7.95
N GLU A 106 2.08 13.47 -7.01
CA GLU A 106 1.64 14.62 -6.21
C GLU A 106 1.87 14.34 -4.73
N HIS A 107 1.71 15.36 -3.89
CA HIS A 107 1.89 15.25 -2.45
C HIS A 107 0.72 15.87 -1.70
N GLU A 108 0.20 15.15 -0.71
CA GLU A 108 -0.73 15.67 0.28
C GLU A 108 -0.05 15.69 1.66
N ASN A 109 0.19 16.90 2.19
CA ASN A 109 0.94 17.10 3.43
C ASN A 109 2.32 16.39 3.44
N GLY A 110 3.01 16.37 2.30
CA GLY A 110 4.31 15.72 2.15
C GLY A 110 4.24 14.20 1.93
N VAL A 111 3.05 13.60 1.84
CA VAL A 111 2.86 12.18 1.54
C VAL A 111 2.64 12.01 0.03
N PRO A 112 3.49 11.23 -0.68
CA PRO A 112 3.37 11.07 -2.13
C PRO A 112 2.17 10.22 -2.50
N TYR A 113 1.49 10.58 -3.60
CA TYR A 113 0.42 9.80 -4.22
C TYR A 113 0.40 10.02 -5.74
N PHE A 114 -0.48 9.35 -6.47
CA PHE A 114 -0.62 9.49 -7.91
C PHE A 114 -1.89 10.24 -8.28
N ALA A 115 -1.75 11.29 -9.10
CA ALA A 115 -2.86 12.14 -9.55
C ALA A 115 -3.96 11.36 -10.28
N GLU A 116 -3.60 10.24 -10.93
CA GLU A 116 -4.51 9.37 -11.67
C GLU A 116 -5.37 8.45 -10.76
N SER A 117 -5.16 8.50 -9.45
CA SER A 117 -5.92 7.68 -8.49
C SER A 117 -7.37 8.14 -8.39
N ARG A 118 -8.32 7.18 -8.29
CA ARG A 118 -9.73 7.47 -7.96
C ARG A 118 -9.98 7.60 -6.45
N LEU A 119 -9.07 7.06 -5.65
CA LEU A 119 -9.11 7.09 -4.19
C LEU A 119 -7.68 7.08 -3.67
N VAL A 120 -7.38 7.99 -2.74
CA VAL A 120 -6.10 8.05 -2.01
C VAL A 120 -6.38 8.06 -0.52
N MET A 121 -5.63 7.27 0.23
CA MET A 121 -5.58 7.34 1.69
C MET A 121 -4.14 7.65 2.09
N THR A 122 -3.91 8.80 2.76
CA THR A 122 -2.62 9.07 3.41
C THR A 122 -2.63 8.47 4.80
N CYS A 123 -1.57 7.77 5.14
CA CYS A 123 -1.49 6.99 6.36
C CYS A 123 -0.22 7.32 7.15
N LYS A 124 -0.36 7.61 8.45
CA LYS A 124 0.73 7.73 9.40
C LYS A 124 1.01 6.39 10.05
N LYS A 125 2.25 5.89 9.94
CA LYS A 125 2.62 4.61 10.58
C LYS A 125 2.41 4.68 12.10
N MET A 126 1.74 3.67 12.63
CA MET A 126 1.55 3.50 14.06
C MET A 126 2.24 2.25 14.60
N PHE A 127 2.37 1.22 13.78
CA PHE A 127 2.90 -0.08 14.21
C PHE A 127 3.50 -0.83 13.02
N SER A 128 4.52 -1.63 13.29
CA SER A 128 5.06 -2.60 12.34
C SER A 128 5.47 -3.88 13.06
N GLN A 129 5.23 -5.01 12.40
CA GLN A 129 5.65 -6.32 12.90
C GLN A 129 5.88 -7.28 11.73
N GLU A 130 7.03 -7.95 11.74
CA GLU A 130 7.30 -9.04 10.81
C GLU A 130 6.48 -10.27 11.19
N LEU A 131 5.85 -10.90 10.20
CA LEU A 131 5.20 -12.19 10.36
C LEU A 131 6.28 -13.27 10.46
N SER A 132 6.08 -14.23 11.36
CA SER A 132 7.00 -15.35 11.55
C SER A 132 6.25 -16.67 11.62
N ALA A 133 6.93 -17.76 11.33
CA ALA A 133 6.35 -19.12 11.38
C ALA A 133 5.65 -19.44 12.70
N ALA A 134 6.13 -18.86 13.81
CA ALA A 134 5.55 -19.10 15.14
C ALA A 134 4.13 -18.52 15.29
N GLY A 135 3.79 -17.45 14.55
CA GLY A 135 2.49 -16.81 14.63
C GLY A 135 1.38 -17.51 13.85
N PHE A 136 1.72 -18.43 12.93
CA PHE A 136 0.72 -19.10 12.12
C PHE A 136 0.08 -20.26 12.87
N ILE A 137 -1.23 -20.19 13.08
CA ILE A 137 -2.04 -21.28 13.64
C ILE A 137 -2.30 -22.32 12.54
N ASP A 138 -2.74 -21.87 11.36
CA ASP A 138 -2.84 -22.71 10.16
C ASP A 138 -1.48 -22.74 9.44
N LYS A 139 -0.78 -23.86 9.59
CA LYS A 139 0.56 -24.06 9.01
C LYS A 139 0.55 -24.20 7.49
N SER A 140 -0.57 -24.56 6.87
CA SER A 140 -0.69 -24.67 5.41
C SER A 140 -0.46 -23.34 4.70
N ILE A 141 -0.74 -22.23 5.37
CA ILE A 141 -0.48 -20.89 4.86
C ILE A 141 1.02 -20.64 4.60
N ILE A 142 1.87 -21.21 5.47
CA ILE A 142 3.33 -21.10 5.33
C ILE A 142 3.78 -21.79 4.05
N ASP A 143 3.33 -23.02 3.83
CA ASP A 143 3.71 -23.81 2.67
C ASP A 143 3.23 -23.15 1.36
N ALA A 144 2.02 -22.60 1.37
CA ALA A 144 1.43 -21.94 0.22
C ALA A 144 2.07 -20.60 -0.12
N ASN A 145 2.54 -19.81 0.86
CA ASN A 145 2.91 -18.41 0.63
C ASN A 145 4.36 -18.06 1.02
N TYR A 146 5.03 -18.86 1.84
CA TYR A 146 6.32 -18.53 2.44
C TYR A 146 7.36 -19.65 2.33
N SER A 147 7.27 -20.49 1.30
CA SER A 147 8.20 -21.59 1.07
C SER A 147 9.66 -21.13 0.96
N ASN A 148 9.88 -19.92 0.46
CA ASN A 148 11.18 -19.26 0.34
C ASN A 148 11.55 -18.37 1.54
N LYS A 149 10.72 -18.35 2.62
CA LYS A 149 10.90 -17.52 3.81
C LYS A 149 10.92 -16.00 3.54
N ASP A 150 10.37 -15.54 2.42
CA ASP A 150 10.18 -14.12 2.14
C ASP A 150 8.93 -13.62 2.86
N TRP A 151 9.08 -13.39 4.17
CA TRP A 151 7.99 -12.99 5.07
C TRP A 151 7.44 -11.61 4.70
N HIS A 152 6.22 -11.34 5.14
CA HIS A 152 5.68 -9.98 5.12
C HIS A 152 5.95 -9.27 6.44
N VAL A 153 6.18 -7.99 6.36
CA VAL A 153 6.00 -7.07 7.48
C VAL A 153 4.60 -6.48 7.38
N MET A 154 3.85 -6.57 8.46
CA MET A 154 2.59 -5.88 8.65
C MET A 154 2.88 -4.46 9.11
N TYR A 155 2.30 -3.47 8.44
CA TYR A 155 2.28 -2.08 8.90
C TYR A 155 0.84 -1.66 9.14
N ILE A 156 0.59 -1.01 10.27
CA ILE A 156 -0.69 -0.38 10.58
C ILE A 156 -0.48 1.12 10.56
N GLY A 157 -1.22 1.81 9.69
CA GLY A 157 -1.22 3.26 9.57
C GLY A 157 -2.57 3.87 9.94
N GLU A 158 -2.55 4.96 10.72
CA GLU A 158 -3.72 5.81 10.89
C GLU A 158 -4.05 6.49 9.56
N ILE A 159 -5.27 6.38 9.10
CA ILE A 159 -5.75 7.10 7.92
C ILE A 159 -5.99 8.54 8.34
N GLU A 160 -5.12 9.45 7.91
CA GLU A 160 -5.20 10.87 8.22
C GLU A 160 -6.09 11.63 7.23
N LYS A 161 -6.03 11.25 5.96
CA LYS A 161 -6.87 11.83 4.90
C LYS A 161 -7.36 10.78 3.92
N VAL A 162 -8.55 11.03 3.39
CA VAL A 162 -9.12 10.28 2.27
C VAL A 162 -9.48 11.27 1.18
N LEU A 163 -8.91 11.08 -0.01
CA LEU A 163 -9.18 11.88 -1.19
C LEU A 163 -9.90 11.01 -2.23
N VAL A 164 -10.97 11.52 -2.80
CA VAL A 164 -11.77 10.86 -3.86
C VAL A 164 -11.96 11.79 -5.05
N ASP A 165 -12.22 11.23 -6.22
CA ASP A 165 -12.61 12.01 -7.42
C ASP A 165 -13.94 12.73 -7.23
#